data_a7f7a879f41f2cab6118193e00578fe8
#
_entry.id   a7f7a879f41f2cab6118193e00578fe8
#
_cell.length_a   1.000
_cell.length_b   1.000
_cell.length_c   1.000
_cell.angle_alpha   90.00
_cell.angle_beta   90.00
_cell.angle_gamma   90.00
#
_symmetry.space_group_name_H-M   'P 1'
#
loop_
_entity.id
_entity.type
_entity.pdbx_description
1 polymer ?
#
loop_
_entity_poly.entity_id
_entity_poly.type
_entity_poly.pdbx_seq_one_letter_code
_entity_poly.pdbx_strand_id
1 'polypeptide(L)'
;MYQTLQKSSANTGPACGRRSKVSGRQAGGVTSGAAGGKDPEGGDGSKSAASALDAQRGVMQELAGKSAYMRAIEADRERFSGMIGDLAQQLLAFKPMDLLQVEVFMAEVERRLELLSDERMVLKAFANWPEKRVEALREAVARKAEIEKLAADLDPHADKWQARCSIAQELQQTVDKFAEAKPKIEWYLREAEGIRKALAKHAVPFDMDLVTQAKLAPLGLAKYAMRMLATAHARLLQADADDAAAALPTIKDLVGQVLKFAFNCHQFAGGFDSEANSLFADLHAILAADA
;
A
#
# COMPACT_ATOMS: atom_id res chain seq x y z
N MET A 1 4.24 37.82 -16.82
CA MET A 1 4.76 38.40 -15.58
C MET A 1 4.61 37.34 -14.50
N TYR A 2 5.63 36.47 -14.37
CA TYR A 2 5.69 35.44 -13.34
C TYR A 2 7.07 35.46 -12.74
N GLN A 3 7.16 35.70 -11.47
CA GLN A 3 8.36 35.42 -10.68
C GLN A 3 7.94 34.88 -9.30
N THR A 4 8.28 33.65 -9.07
CA THR A 4 9.08 33.09 -7.96
C THR A 4 8.71 33.49 -6.52
N LEU A 5 8.30 32.49 -5.75
CA LEU A 5 8.64 32.41 -4.32
C LEU A 5 8.91 30.95 -3.92
N GLN A 6 10.18 30.59 -3.93
CA GLN A 6 10.75 29.55 -3.08
C GLN A 6 11.10 30.17 -1.74
N LYS A 7 10.82 29.47 -0.65
CA LYS A 7 11.60 29.33 0.59
C LYS A 7 10.73 28.66 1.66
N SER A 8 11.08 27.46 1.96
CA SER A 8 11.82 26.92 3.12
C SER A 8 10.96 26.79 4.37
N SER A 9 10.60 25.56 4.70
CA SER A 9 10.18 25.18 6.04
C SER A 9 11.16 24.17 6.61
N ALA A 10 11.71 24.53 7.76
CA ALA A 10 12.73 23.83 8.48
C ALA A 10 12.19 22.58 9.19
N ASN A 11 13.00 21.57 9.09
CA ASN A 11 12.96 20.28 9.75
C ASN A 11 13.33 20.42 11.24
N THR A 12 12.52 19.85 12.13
CA THR A 12 12.95 19.54 13.50
C THR A 12 12.44 18.16 13.89
N GLY A 13 13.32 17.17 13.78
CA GLY A 13 13.15 15.85 14.40
C GLY A 13 14.33 15.57 15.32
N PRO A 14 14.16 14.84 16.45
CA PRO A 14 15.21 14.64 17.43
C PRO A 14 16.21 13.57 17.02
N ALA A 15 17.47 13.93 17.11
CA ALA A 15 18.62 13.07 16.89
C ALA A 15 18.83 12.09 18.04
N CYS A 16 19.04 10.82 17.71
CA CYS A 16 19.70 9.88 18.61
C CYS A 16 21.07 9.53 18.02
N GLY A 17 22.09 10.11 18.59
CA GLY A 17 23.47 9.94 18.16
C GLY A 17 24.13 8.67 18.67
N ARG A 18 24.84 8.00 17.78
CA ARG A 18 26.00 7.15 18.16
C ARG A 18 27.17 7.54 17.27
N ARG A 19 28.13 8.18 17.90
CA ARG A 19 29.46 8.48 17.34
C ARG A 19 30.28 7.19 17.27
N SER A 20 30.74 6.82 16.07
CA SER A 20 31.90 5.99 15.88
C SER A 20 33.09 6.88 15.47
N LYS A 21 34.13 6.88 16.32
CA LYS A 21 35.41 7.52 16.06
C LYS A 21 36.21 6.68 15.08
N VAL A 22 36.57 7.25 13.96
CA VAL A 22 37.65 6.78 13.10
C VAL A 22 38.88 7.55 13.49
N SER A 23 39.90 6.82 13.98
CA SER A 23 41.24 7.36 14.31
C SER A 23 42.14 7.11 13.11
N GLY A 24 42.61 8.21 12.52
CA GLY A 24 43.64 8.16 11.48
C GLY A 24 45.02 7.91 12.07
N ARG A 25 45.78 7.11 11.35
CA ARG A 25 47.19 6.83 11.63
C ARG A 25 48.08 7.78 10.82
N GLN A 26 48.99 8.44 11.51
CA GLN A 26 50.18 9.03 10.88
C GLN A 26 51.43 8.44 11.49
N ALA A 27 52.34 8.10 10.62
CA ALA A 27 53.64 7.47 10.92
C ALA A 27 54.70 8.50 11.26
N GLY A 28 55.70 8.06 12.03
CA GLY A 28 57.02 8.66 11.99
C GLY A 28 57.75 8.74 13.34
N GLY A 29 58.91 8.16 13.41
CA GLY A 29 59.97 8.61 14.31
C GLY A 29 60.65 7.59 15.19
N VAL A 30 61.82 7.14 14.73
CA VAL A 30 62.81 6.27 15.39
C VAL A 30 63.50 7.05 16.53
N THR A 31 63.78 6.43 17.69
CA THR A 31 65.10 6.52 18.35
C THR A 31 65.17 5.49 19.52
N SER A 32 66.35 4.95 19.66
CA SER A 32 66.91 3.94 20.54
C SER A 32 67.00 4.31 22.02
N GLY A 33 66.99 3.34 22.89
CA GLY A 33 67.47 3.52 24.29
C GLY A 33 67.16 2.32 25.21
N ALA A 34 68.19 1.74 25.72
CA ALA A 34 68.41 0.43 26.33
C ALA A 34 67.78 0.20 27.72
N ALA A 35 67.66 -1.10 28.02
CA ALA A 35 67.91 -1.86 29.23
C ALA A 35 66.92 -1.80 30.41
N GLY A 36 66.49 -3.00 30.83
CA GLY A 36 66.05 -3.30 32.19
C GLY A 36 64.99 -4.41 32.28
N GLY A 37 65.42 -5.65 32.54
CA GLY A 37 64.59 -6.84 32.60
C GLY A 37 63.61 -6.93 33.74
N LYS A 38 62.62 -7.77 33.51
CA LYS A 38 62.11 -8.86 34.41
C LYS A 38 60.90 -9.49 33.75
N ASP A 39 61.02 -10.80 33.56
CA ASP A 39 59.92 -11.75 33.35
C ASP A 39 59.10 -11.87 34.67
N PRO A 40 57.97 -12.57 34.76
CA PRO A 40 57.20 -13.33 33.75
C PRO A 40 55.66 -13.23 33.93
N GLU A 41 55.02 -14.14 33.26
CA GLU A 41 53.62 -14.62 33.31
C GLU A 41 52.69 -13.98 32.28
N GLY A 42 52.24 -14.69 31.26
CA GLY A 42 51.46 -15.93 31.30
C GLY A 42 50.02 -15.60 31.09
N GLY A 43 49.51 -15.73 29.85
CA GLY A 43 48.07 -15.87 29.66
C GLY A 43 47.32 -14.83 28.85
N ASP A 44 47.51 -14.71 27.54
CA ASP A 44 46.45 -14.22 26.66
C ASP A 44 46.55 -14.66 25.17
N GLY A 45 47.29 -15.72 24.89
CA GLY A 45 47.36 -16.31 23.56
C GLY A 45 46.15 -17.17 23.19
N SER A 46 45.31 -17.55 24.16
CA SER A 46 44.19 -18.48 23.93
C SER A 46 42.93 -17.81 23.46
N LYS A 47 42.64 -16.56 23.87
CA LYS A 47 41.43 -15.82 23.48
C LYS A 47 41.55 -15.26 22.06
N SER A 48 42.72 -14.88 21.63
CA SER A 48 42.98 -14.39 20.26
C SER A 48 42.87 -15.48 19.21
N ALA A 49 43.37 -16.67 19.52
CA ALA A 49 43.31 -17.83 18.61
C ALA A 49 41.88 -18.40 18.48
N ALA A 50 41.10 -18.43 19.56
CA ALA A 50 39.70 -18.85 19.53
C ALA A 50 38.85 -17.88 18.70
N SER A 51 39.03 -16.57 18.86
CA SER A 51 38.36 -15.54 18.08
C SER A 51 38.67 -15.59 16.57
N ALA A 52 39.93 -15.87 16.23
CA ALA A 52 40.36 -16.04 14.83
C ALA A 52 39.79 -17.33 14.21
N LEU A 53 39.69 -18.40 14.94
CA LEU A 53 39.07 -19.65 14.50
C LEU A 53 37.57 -19.52 14.32
N ASP A 54 36.89 -18.78 15.20
CA ASP A 54 35.43 -18.51 15.07
C ASP A 54 35.15 -17.60 13.88
N ALA A 55 35.95 -16.58 13.64
CA ALA A 55 35.85 -15.75 12.45
C ALA A 55 36.08 -16.54 11.15
N GLN A 56 37.09 -17.41 11.14
CA GLN A 56 37.40 -18.28 10.00
C GLN A 56 36.28 -19.30 9.76
N ARG A 57 35.71 -19.88 10.84
CA ARG A 57 34.54 -20.78 10.75
C ARG A 57 33.33 -20.06 10.20
N GLY A 58 33.05 -18.80 10.62
CA GLY A 58 31.99 -17.96 10.11
C GLY A 58 32.12 -17.71 8.60
N VAL A 59 33.33 -17.36 8.13
CA VAL A 59 33.60 -17.14 6.69
C VAL A 59 33.46 -18.46 5.91
N MET A 60 33.92 -19.58 6.42
CA MET A 60 33.73 -20.88 5.76
C MET A 60 32.27 -21.29 5.70
N GLN A 61 31.49 -21.02 6.73
CA GLN A 61 30.06 -21.31 6.75
C GLN A 61 29.30 -20.42 5.76
N GLU A 62 29.68 -19.16 5.65
CA GLU A 62 29.10 -18.22 4.65
C GLU A 62 29.43 -18.65 3.22
N LEU A 63 30.69 -19.04 2.95
CA LEU A 63 31.10 -19.55 1.65
C LEU A 63 30.40 -20.88 1.30
N ALA A 64 30.23 -21.77 2.27
CA ALA A 64 29.48 -23.01 2.08
C ALA A 64 28.00 -22.74 1.82
N GLY A 65 27.39 -21.77 2.50
CA GLY A 65 26.02 -21.33 2.27
C GLY A 65 25.82 -20.76 0.87
N LYS A 66 26.74 -19.87 0.43
CA LYS A 66 26.73 -19.34 -0.95
C LYS A 66 26.89 -20.44 -2.00
N SER A 67 27.75 -21.43 -1.75
CA SER A 67 27.93 -22.58 -2.65
C SER A 67 26.70 -23.48 -2.70
N ALA A 68 25.99 -23.70 -1.58
CA ALA A 68 24.74 -24.46 -1.54
C ALA A 68 23.61 -23.75 -2.25
N TYR A 69 23.46 -22.43 -2.06
CA TYR A 69 22.50 -21.58 -2.75
C TYR A 69 22.69 -21.60 -4.27
N MET A 70 23.95 -21.41 -4.73
CA MET A 70 24.25 -21.44 -6.16
C MET A 70 23.98 -22.81 -6.78
N ARG A 71 24.22 -23.88 -6.06
CA ARG A 71 23.87 -25.24 -6.52
C ARG A 71 22.39 -25.47 -6.62
N ALA A 72 21.59 -24.92 -5.69
CA ALA A 72 20.13 -24.98 -5.77
C ALA A 72 19.61 -24.26 -7.02
N ILE A 73 20.13 -23.04 -7.31
CA ILE A 73 19.77 -22.29 -8.51
C ILE A 73 20.10 -23.07 -9.77
N GLU A 74 21.30 -23.69 -9.85
CA GLU A 74 21.69 -24.45 -11.03
C GLU A 74 20.82 -25.70 -11.21
N ALA A 75 20.53 -26.41 -10.13
CA ALA A 75 19.61 -27.55 -10.15
C ALA A 75 18.19 -27.13 -10.62
N ASP A 76 17.70 -25.96 -10.18
CA ASP A 76 16.40 -25.44 -10.63
C ASP A 76 16.43 -25.07 -12.11
N ARG A 77 17.52 -24.49 -12.62
CA ARG A 77 17.69 -24.18 -14.05
C ARG A 77 17.61 -25.44 -14.91
N GLU A 78 18.27 -26.50 -14.50
CA GLU A 78 18.21 -27.76 -15.22
C GLU A 78 16.82 -28.41 -15.12
N ARG A 79 16.30 -28.51 -13.91
CA ARG A 79 15.03 -29.19 -13.62
C ARG A 79 13.82 -28.52 -14.29
N PHE A 80 13.79 -27.19 -14.26
CA PHE A 80 12.61 -26.42 -14.70
C PHE A 80 12.82 -25.75 -16.07
N SER A 81 13.90 -26.07 -16.81
CA SER A 81 14.19 -25.46 -18.12
C SER A 81 13.04 -25.60 -19.12
N GLY A 82 12.43 -26.78 -19.22
CA GLY A 82 11.26 -27.02 -20.08
C GLY A 82 10.06 -26.18 -19.67
N MET A 83 9.71 -26.21 -18.38
CA MET A 83 8.59 -25.43 -17.82
C MET A 83 8.77 -23.92 -18.09
N ILE A 84 9.97 -23.38 -17.85
CA ILE A 84 10.28 -21.97 -18.07
C ILE A 84 10.20 -21.61 -19.55
N GLY A 85 10.69 -22.49 -20.45
CA GLY A 85 10.57 -22.31 -21.88
C GLY A 85 9.12 -22.27 -22.36
N ASP A 86 8.28 -23.18 -21.87
CA ASP A 86 6.84 -23.22 -22.18
C ASP A 86 6.13 -21.98 -21.64
N LEU A 87 6.43 -21.56 -20.42
CA LEU A 87 5.88 -20.34 -19.84
C LEU A 87 6.26 -19.09 -20.65
N ALA A 88 7.52 -18.99 -21.08
CA ALA A 88 7.98 -17.87 -21.91
C ALA A 88 7.20 -17.78 -23.22
N GLN A 89 6.95 -18.93 -23.89
CA GLN A 89 6.13 -18.98 -25.09
C GLN A 89 4.67 -18.59 -24.82
N GLN A 90 4.07 -19.12 -23.75
CA GLN A 90 2.70 -18.77 -23.36
C GLN A 90 2.57 -17.28 -23.05
N LEU A 91 3.53 -16.69 -22.31
CA LEU A 91 3.57 -15.28 -22.01
C LEU A 91 3.65 -14.40 -23.26
N LEU A 92 4.45 -14.79 -24.26
CA LEU A 92 4.58 -14.06 -25.53
C LEU A 92 3.33 -14.20 -26.40
N ALA A 93 2.68 -15.36 -26.39
CA ALA A 93 1.46 -15.64 -27.17
C ALA A 93 0.18 -15.08 -26.54
N PHE A 94 0.19 -14.82 -25.24
CA PHE A 94 -0.99 -14.39 -24.46
C PHE A 94 -1.45 -13.00 -24.93
N LYS A 95 -2.72 -12.90 -25.35
CA LYS A 95 -3.39 -11.67 -25.79
C LYS A 95 -4.68 -11.48 -25.00
N PRO A 96 -4.59 -10.94 -23.79
CA PRO A 96 -5.76 -10.73 -22.95
C PRO A 96 -6.69 -9.67 -23.56
N MET A 97 -7.99 -9.89 -23.41
CA MET A 97 -9.03 -8.93 -23.80
C MET A 97 -9.43 -8.04 -22.61
N ASP A 98 -9.31 -8.55 -21.39
CA ASP A 98 -9.66 -7.88 -20.16
C ASP A 98 -8.69 -8.19 -19.00
N LEU A 99 -8.82 -7.44 -17.90
CA LEU A 99 -7.96 -7.62 -16.72
C LEU A 99 -8.26 -8.90 -15.93
N LEU A 100 -9.46 -9.46 -16.05
CA LEU A 100 -9.80 -10.73 -15.39
C LEU A 100 -9.00 -11.88 -16.01
N GLN A 101 -8.88 -11.89 -17.34
CA GLN A 101 -8.04 -12.87 -18.03
C GLN A 101 -6.57 -12.73 -17.63
N VAL A 102 -6.08 -11.49 -17.46
CA VAL A 102 -4.71 -11.24 -16.97
C VAL A 102 -4.52 -11.83 -15.58
N GLU A 103 -5.45 -11.58 -14.67
CA GLU A 103 -5.40 -12.06 -13.29
C GLU A 103 -5.36 -13.60 -13.21
N VAL A 104 -6.28 -14.27 -13.91
CA VAL A 104 -6.34 -15.74 -13.94
C VAL A 104 -5.07 -16.33 -14.55
N PHE A 105 -4.58 -15.76 -15.66
CA PHE A 105 -3.36 -16.23 -16.30
C PHE A 105 -2.13 -16.02 -15.41
N MET A 106 -2.00 -14.84 -14.79
CA MET A 106 -0.88 -14.55 -13.91
C MET A 106 -0.88 -15.39 -12.65
N ALA A 107 -2.05 -15.73 -12.09
CA ALA A 107 -2.13 -16.64 -10.95
C ALA A 107 -1.52 -18.01 -11.27
N GLU A 108 -1.76 -18.54 -12.49
CA GLU A 108 -1.16 -19.80 -12.92
C GLU A 108 0.36 -19.66 -13.18
N VAL A 109 0.81 -18.54 -13.73
CA VAL A 109 2.25 -18.25 -13.93
C VAL A 109 2.96 -18.20 -12.59
N GLU A 110 2.44 -17.41 -11.63
CA GLU A 110 3.03 -17.29 -10.28
C GLU A 110 3.10 -18.62 -9.56
N ARG A 111 2.03 -19.42 -9.61
CA ARG A 111 2.00 -20.78 -9.01
C ARG A 111 3.12 -21.68 -9.53
N ARG A 112 3.51 -21.53 -10.81
CA ARG A 112 4.62 -22.29 -11.38
C ARG A 112 5.97 -21.72 -10.99
N LEU A 113 6.09 -20.37 -10.91
CA LEU A 113 7.33 -19.69 -10.52
C LEU A 113 7.65 -19.87 -9.04
N GLU A 114 6.64 -20.06 -8.17
CA GLU A 114 6.82 -20.40 -6.74
C GLU A 114 7.60 -21.70 -6.50
N LEU A 115 7.73 -22.57 -7.51
CA LEU A 115 8.54 -23.79 -7.42
C LEU A 115 10.04 -23.52 -7.45
N LEU A 116 10.46 -22.32 -7.87
CA LEU A 116 11.86 -21.93 -8.00
C LEU A 116 12.42 -21.45 -6.65
N SER A 117 13.61 -21.87 -6.31
CA SER A 117 14.32 -21.43 -5.08
C SER A 117 14.57 -19.92 -5.08
N ASP A 118 14.90 -19.35 -6.24
CA ASP A 118 15.03 -17.92 -6.47
C ASP A 118 14.63 -17.62 -7.92
N GLU A 119 13.42 -17.10 -8.08
CA GLU A 119 12.86 -16.76 -9.39
C GLU A 119 13.80 -15.89 -10.23
N ARG A 120 14.27 -14.79 -9.65
CA ARG A 120 15.08 -13.80 -10.37
C ARG A 120 16.41 -14.37 -10.84
N MET A 121 17.08 -15.12 -9.96
CA MET A 121 18.38 -15.70 -10.29
C MET A 121 18.26 -16.85 -11.27
N VAL A 122 17.21 -17.65 -11.16
CA VAL A 122 16.93 -18.74 -12.11
C VAL A 122 16.59 -18.17 -13.49
N LEU A 123 15.61 -17.27 -13.58
CA LEU A 123 15.11 -16.73 -14.85
C LEU A 123 16.15 -15.90 -15.62
N LYS A 124 17.10 -15.28 -14.92
CA LYS A 124 18.19 -14.53 -15.56
C LYS A 124 19.04 -15.36 -16.54
N ALA A 125 19.06 -16.67 -16.41
CA ALA A 125 19.76 -17.56 -17.33
C ALA A 125 19.00 -17.80 -18.65
N PHE A 126 17.72 -17.45 -18.73
CA PHE A 126 16.86 -17.68 -19.89
C PHE A 126 16.72 -16.40 -20.72
N ALA A 127 17.50 -16.28 -21.78
CA ALA A 127 17.50 -15.08 -22.64
C ALA A 127 16.14 -14.80 -23.31
N ASN A 128 15.30 -15.82 -23.45
CA ASN A 128 13.98 -15.71 -24.07
C ASN A 128 12.88 -15.36 -23.06
N TRP A 129 13.21 -15.18 -21.76
CA TRP A 129 12.23 -14.81 -20.75
C TRP A 129 11.75 -13.37 -20.97
N PRO A 130 10.43 -13.11 -21.12
CA PRO A 130 9.91 -11.80 -21.44
C PRO A 130 9.71 -10.94 -20.17
N GLU A 131 10.80 -10.60 -19.47
CA GLU A 131 10.79 -9.93 -18.16
C GLU A 131 9.87 -8.69 -18.14
N LYS A 132 10.07 -7.76 -19.08
CA LYS A 132 9.27 -6.52 -19.14
C LYS A 132 7.78 -6.75 -19.33
N ARG A 133 7.42 -7.82 -20.04
CA ARG A 133 6.03 -8.19 -20.24
C ARG A 133 5.42 -8.78 -18.97
N VAL A 134 6.17 -9.64 -18.27
CA VAL A 134 5.76 -10.20 -16.97
C VAL A 134 5.58 -9.10 -15.95
N GLU A 135 6.51 -8.16 -15.88
CA GLU A 135 6.39 -6.98 -15.00
C GLU A 135 5.12 -6.16 -15.32
N ALA A 136 4.83 -5.91 -16.60
CA ALA A 136 3.62 -5.19 -16.99
C ALA A 136 2.33 -5.96 -16.64
N LEU A 137 2.31 -7.29 -16.78
CA LEU A 137 1.17 -8.12 -16.38
C LEU A 137 0.98 -8.10 -14.84
N ARG A 138 2.06 -8.23 -14.07
CA ARG A 138 2.06 -8.11 -12.60
C ARG A 138 1.56 -6.73 -12.16
N GLU A 139 2.07 -5.68 -12.80
CA GLU A 139 1.62 -4.31 -12.52
C GLU A 139 0.13 -4.15 -12.77
N ALA A 140 -0.40 -4.65 -13.88
CA ALA A 140 -1.82 -4.56 -14.21
C ALA A 140 -2.69 -5.25 -13.15
N VAL A 141 -2.32 -6.45 -12.69
CA VAL A 141 -3.04 -7.18 -11.62
C VAL A 141 -2.97 -6.42 -10.29
N ALA A 142 -1.78 -5.92 -9.92
CA ALA A 142 -1.60 -5.16 -8.69
C ALA A 142 -2.42 -3.86 -8.69
N ARG A 143 -2.46 -3.13 -9.82
CA ARG A 143 -3.27 -1.90 -9.97
C ARG A 143 -4.76 -2.21 -9.89
N LYS A 144 -5.22 -3.27 -10.55
CA LYS A 144 -6.62 -3.72 -10.44
C LYS A 144 -6.98 -3.97 -8.98
N ALA A 145 -6.22 -4.81 -8.29
CA ALA A 145 -6.47 -5.15 -6.89
C ALA A 145 -6.47 -3.93 -5.96
N GLU A 146 -5.56 -2.96 -6.19
CA GLU A 146 -5.51 -1.72 -5.41
C GLU A 146 -6.76 -0.85 -5.62
N ILE A 147 -7.22 -0.69 -6.88
CA ILE A 147 -8.41 0.10 -7.20
C ILE A 147 -9.68 -0.56 -6.65
N GLU A 148 -9.82 -1.89 -6.81
CA GLU A 148 -10.94 -2.65 -6.26
C GLU A 148 -10.98 -2.57 -4.74
N LYS A 149 -9.82 -2.65 -4.09
CA LYS A 149 -9.72 -2.47 -2.64
C LYS A 149 -10.16 -1.07 -2.21
N LEU A 150 -9.72 -0.01 -2.92
CA LEU A 150 -10.17 1.35 -2.62
C LEU A 150 -11.69 1.50 -2.73
N ALA A 151 -12.31 0.88 -3.74
CA ALA A 151 -13.76 0.90 -3.89
C ALA A 151 -14.45 0.08 -2.79
N ALA A 152 -13.93 -1.09 -2.43
CA ALA A 152 -14.45 -1.93 -1.36
C ALA A 152 -14.32 -1.30 0.03
N ASP A 153 -13.21 -0.61 0.30
CA ASP A 153 -13.00 0.11 1.56
C ASP A 153 -14.02 1.26 1.76
N LEU A 154 -14.62 1.74 0.67
CA LEU A 154 -15.68 2.74 0.66
C LEU A 154 -17.10 2.15 0.57
N ASP A 155 -17.24 0.82 0.53
CA ASP A 155 -18.56 0.17 0.58
C ASP A 155 -19.05 0.07 2.03
N PRO A 156 -20.13 0.76 2.43
CA PRO A 156 -20.66 0.72 3.78
C PRO A 156 -21.24 -0.64 4.16
N HIS A 157 -21.50 -1.52 3.19
CA HIS A 157 -22.01 -2.88 3.43
C HIS A 157 -20.91 -3.92 3.61
N ALA A 158 -19.67 -3.63 3.20
CA ALA A 158 -18.53 -4.53 3.35
C ALA A 158 -18.10 -4.66 4.82
N ASP A 159 -18.12 -3.56 5.56
CA ASP A 159 -17.90 -3.57 7.00
C ASP A 159 -19.22 -3.88 7.71
N LYS A 160 -19.22 -4.91 8.55
CA LYS A 160 -20.30 -5.14 9.50
C LYS A 160 -20.23 -4.02 10.56
N TRP A 161 -20.75 -2.86 10.22
CA TRP A 161 -20.88 -1.73 11.13
C TRP A 161 -21.73 -2.18 12.28
N GLN A 162 -21.07 -2.47 13.39
CA GLN A 162 -21.78 -3.01 14.53
C GLN A 162 -22.51 -1.86 15.22
N ALA A 163 -23.77 -2.06 15.52
CA ALA A 163 -24.68 -1.16 16.23
C ALA A 163 -24.22 -0.77 17.68
N ARG A 164 -22.92 -0.81 17.94
CA ARG A 164 -22.29 -0.49 19.23
C ARG A 164 -21.65 0.89 19.29
N CYS A 165 -21.55 1.57 18.16
CA CYS A 165 -21.00 2.93 18.10
C CYS A 165 -22.12 3.97 18.12
N SER A 166 -21.84 5.15 18.68
CA SER A 166 -22.77 6.28 18.54
C SER A 166 -22.82 6.75 17.08
N ILE A 167 -23.95 7.34 16.67
CA ILE A 167 -24.14 7.88 15.32
C ILE A 167 -23.01 8.86 14.95
N ALA A 168 -22.58 9.68 15.91
CA ALA A 168 -21.48 10.63 15.69
C ALA A 168 -20.14 9.94 15.40
N GLN A 169 -19.83 8.83 16.12
CA GLN A 169 -18.63 8.05 15.87
C GLN A 169 -18.67 7.36 14.52
N GLU A 170 -19.83 6.83 14.14
CA GLU A 170 -20.02 6.17 12.86
C GLU A 170 -19.90 7.16 11.69
N LEU A 171 -20.46 8.36 11.85
CA LEU A 171 -20.26 9.45 10.89
C LEU A 171 -18.79 9.84 10.77
N GLN A 172 -18.07 9.99 11.88
CA GLN A 172 -16.65 10.33 11.85
C GLN A 172 -15.83 9.28 11.12
N GLN A 173 -16.07 7.99 11.40
CA GLN A 173 -15.40 6.90 10.67
C GLN A 173 -15.68 6.94 9.17
N THR A 174 -16.92 7.26 8.78
CA THR A 174 -17.30 7.40 7.38
C THR A 174 -16.54 8.55 6.70
N VAL A 175 -16.42 9.69 7.37
CA VAL A 175 -15.65 10.85 6.91
C VAL A 175 -14.16 10.52 6.79
N ASP A 176 -13.60 9.84 7.78
CA ASP A 176 -12.18 9.48 7.81
C ASP A 176 -11.82 8.49 6.69
N LYS A 177 -12.66 7.48 6.44
CA LYS A 177 -12.49 6.55 5.32
C LYS A 177 -12.45 7.27 3.96
N PHE A 178 -13.37 8.20 3.75
CA PHE A 178 -13.36 9.00 2.52
C PHE A 178 -12.12 9.90 2.42
N ALA A 179 -11.72 10.55 3.51
CA ALA A 179 -10.54 11.40 3.54
C ALA A 179 -9.25 10.63 3.24
N GLU A 180 -9.15 9.38 3.69
CA GLU A 180 -8.02 8.50 3.41
C GLU A 180 -7.99 8.00 1.95
N ALA A 181 -9.14 7.61 1.40
CA ALA A 181 -9.25 7.06 0.05
C ALA A 181 -9.14 8.14 -1.04
N LYS A 182 -9.68 9.33 -0.80
CA LYS A 182 -9.76 10.43 -1.77
C LYS A 182 -8.45 10.74 -2.49
N PRO A 183 -7.31 10.99 -1.82
CA PRO A 183 -6.06 11.34 -2.51
C PRO A 183 -5.54 10.19 -3.40
N LYS A 184 -5.78 8.95 -3.04
CA LYS A 184 -5.38 7.78 -3.83
C LYS A 184 -6.23 7.68 -5.10
N ILE A 185 -7.55 7.86 -4.99
CA ILE A 185 -8.45 7.86 -6.14
C ILE A 185 -8.13 9.03 -7.08
N GLU A 186 -7.88 10.24 -6.54
CA GLU A 186 -7.46 11.41 -7.34
C GLU A 186 -6.15 11.15 -8.09
N TRP A 187 -5.22 10.44 -7.48
CA TRP A 187 -3.97 10.03 -8.14
C TRP A 187 -4.28 9.11 -9.32
N TYR A 188 -5.12 8.07 -9.14
CA TYR A 188 -5.52 7.19 -10.22
C TYR A 188 -6.24 7.94 -11.34
N LEU A 189 -7.13 8.87 -11.03
CA LEU A 189 -7.83 9.70 -12.03
C LEU A 189 -6.87 10.51 -12.90
N ARG A 190 -5.77 11.00 -12.33
CA ARG A 190 -4.73 11.72 -13.09
C ARG A 190 -3.83 10.80 -13.90
N GLU A 191 -3.44 9.67 -13.34
CA GLU A 191 -2.42 8.79 -13.92
C GLU A 191 -3.00 7.68 -14.80
N ALA A 192 -4.30 7.42 -14.76
CA ALA A 192 -4.96 6.29 -15.44
C ALA A 192 -4.60 6.20 -16.92
N GLU A 193 -4.60 7.32 -17.64
CA GLU A 193 -4.25 7.35 -19.06
C GLU A 193 -2.75 7.06 -19.31
N GLY A 194 -1.89 7.52 -18.41
CA GLY A 194 -0.46 7.19 -18.43
C GLY A 194 -0.21 5.69 -18.20
N ILE A 195 -0.88 5.13 -17.19
CA ILE A 195 -0.84 3.70 -16.87
C ILE A 195 -1.33 2.88 -18.07
N ARG A 196 -2.49 3.23 -18.63
CA ARG A 196 -3.06 2.57 -19.82
C ARG A 196 -2.08 2.55 -20.98
N LYS A 197 -1.44 3.68 -21.29
CA LYS A 197 -0.44 3.78 -22.36
C LYS A 197 0.82 2.97 -22.09
N ALA A 198 1.27 2.91 -20.83
CA ALA A 198 2.43 2.12 -20.44
C ALA A 198 2.16 0.61 -20.62
N LEU A 199 1.02 0.12 -20.12
CA LEU A 199 0.61 -1.28 -20.22
C LEU A 199 0.33 -1.69 -21.67
N ALA A 200 -0.26 -0.81 -22.49
CA ALA A 200 -0.53 -1.06 -23.90
C ALA A 200 0.73 -1.35 -24.73
N LYS A 201 1.91 -0.81 -24.36
CA LYS A 201 3.20 -1.13 -24.99
C LYS A 201 3.54 -2.62 -24.90
N HIS A 202 3.02 -3.30 -23.90
CA HIS A 202 3.20 -4.72 -23.65
C HIS A 202 1.97 -5.55 -24.02
N ALA A 203 1.01 -4.96 -24.75
CA ALA A 203 -0.28 -5.56 -25.12
C ALA A 203 -1.07 -6.07 -23.88
N VAL A 204 -1.05 -5.29 -22.80
CA VAL A 204 -1.81 -5.53 -21.58
C VAL A 204 -2.94 -4.51 -21.53
N PRO A 205 -4.22 -4.94 -21.40
CA PRO A 205 -5.34 -4.03 -21.26
C PRO A 205 -5.35 -3.36 -19.88
N PHE A 206 -5.93 -2.16 -19.81
CA PHE A 206 -6.25 -1.48 -18.56
C PHE A 206 -7.67 -0.94 -18.65
N ASP A 207 -8.47 -1.29 -17.66
CA ASP A 207 -9.88 -0.93 -17.62
C ASP A 207 -10.06 0.44 -16.91
N MET A 208 -10.48 1.44 -17.67
CA MET A 208 -10.76 2.80 -17.16
C MET A 208 -12.04 2.84 -16.31
N ASP A 209 -12.95 1.88 -16.50
CA ASP A 209 -14.20 1.83 -15.74
C ASP A 209 -13.95 1.50 -14.27
N LEU A 210 -12.90 0.75 -13.94
CA LEU A 210 -12.48 0.51 -12.56
C LEU A 210 -12.18 1.82 -11.82
N VAL A 211 -11.46 2.73 -12.47
CA VAL A 211 -11.13 4.05 -11.89
C VAL A 211 -12.39 4.90 -11.73
N THR A 212 -13.31 4.80 -12.70
CA THR A 212 -14.60 5.49 -12.65
C THR A 212 -15.47 4.95 -11.51
N GLN A 213 -15.53 3.64 -11.32
CA GLN A 213 -16.24 3.01 -10.21
C GLN A 213 -15.67 3.44 -8.85
N ALA A 214 -14.34 3.45 -8.70
CA ALA A 214 -13.70 3.94 -7.48
C ALA A 214 -14.04 5.43 -7.20
N LYS A 215 -14.14 6.27 -8.25
CA LYS A 215 -14.58 7.67 -8.14
C LYS A 215 -16.02 7.79 -7.63
N LEU A 216 -16.90 6.88 -8.01
CA LEU A 216 -18.31 6.89 -7.62
C LEU A 216 -18.57 6.22 -6.26
N ALA A 217 -17.68 5.39 -5.76
CA ALA A 217 -17.84 4.67 -4.50
C ALA A 217 -18.19 5.57 -3.28
N PRO A 218 -17.64 6.80 -3.12
CA PRO A 218 -18.01 7.69 -2.03
C PRO A 218 -19.50 8.06 -1.97
N LEU A 219 -20.25 7.96 -3.08
CA LEU A 219 -21.71 8.18 -3.08
C LEU A 219 -22.43 7.11 -2.23
N GLY A 220 -21.90 5.88 -2.19
CA GLY A 220 -22.40 4.83 -1.30
C GLY A 220 -22.30 5.22 0.17
N LEU A 221 -21.13 5.76 0.59
CA LEU A 221 -20.93 6.28 1.95
C LEU A 221 -21.85 7.46 2.26
N ALA A 222 -22.02 8.39 1.31
CA ALA A 222 -22.92 9.53 1.49
C ALA A 222 -24.36 9.06 1.70
N LYS A 223 -24.87 8.15 0.85
CA LYS A 223 -26.21 7.56 0.99
C LYS A 223 -26.36 6.82 2.32
N TYR A 224 -25.36 6.06 2.72
CA TYR A 224 -25.36 5.36 4.01
C TYR A 224 -25.49 6.34 5.18
N ALA A 225 -24.64 7.37 5.25
CA ALA A 225 -24.68 8.39 6.30
C ALA A 225 -26.04 9.12 6.35
N MET A 226 -26.58 9.48 5.19
CA MET A 226 -27.88 10.13 5.09
C MET A 226 -29.03 9.23 5.58
N ARG A 227 -29.06 7.94 5.18
CA ARG A 227 -30.07 6.97 5.63
C ARG A 227 -29.98 6.69 7.14
N MET A 228 -28.77 6.54 7.66
CA MET A 228 -28.53 6.36 9.09
C MET A 228 -29.15 7.48 9.90
N LEU A 229 -28.92 8.72 9.48
CA LEU A 229 -29.41 9.88 10.21
C LEU A 229 -30.92 10.09 10.01
N ALA A 230 -31.47 9.86 8.81
CA ALA A 230 -32.92 9.87 8.56
C ALA A 230 -33.65 8.85 9.46
N THR A 231 -33.07 7.65 9.62
CA THR A 231 -33.61 6.60 10.51
C THR A 231 -33.55 7.04 11.96
N ALA A 232 -32.46 7.66 12.40
CA ALA A 232 -32.31 8.16 13.77
C ALA A 232 -33.33 9.27 14.07
N HIS A 233 -33.50 10.20 13.14
CA HIS A 233 -34.51 11.26 13.27
C HIS A 233 -35.94 10.69 13.32
N ALA A 234 -36.28 9.72 12.47
CA ALA A 234 -37.60 9.07 12.48
C ALA A 234 -37.87 8.33 13.81
N ARG A 235 -36.87 7.71 14.42
CA ARG A 235 -36.99 7.09 15.76
C ARG A 235 -37.21 8.13 16.85
N LEU A 236 -36.53 9.27 16.76
CA LEU A 236 -36.69 10.37 17.70
C LEU A 236 -38.11 10.92 17.70
N LEU A 237 -38.77 11.06 16.54
CA LEU A 237 -40.13 11.50 16.40
C LEU A 237 -41.16 10.51 17.03
N GLN A 238 -40.76 9.27 17.28
CA GLN A 238 -41.60 8.22 17.94
C GLN A 238 -41.29 8.08 19.43
N ALA A 239 -40.27 8.78 19.96
CA ALA A 239 -39.92 8.77 21.38
C ALA A 239 -40.82 9.70 22.18
N ASP A 240 -40.77 9.59 23.53
CA ASP A 240 -41.47 10.49 24.42
C ASP A 240 -41.00 11.95 24.23
N ALA A 241 -41.91 12.89 24.44
CA ALA A 241 -41.71 14.31 24.13
C ALA A 241 -40.49 14.92 24.84
N ASP A 242 -40.22 14.51 26.08
CA ASP A 242 -39.09 15.02 26.87
C ASP A 242 -37.74 14.49 26.33
N ASP A 243 -37.67 13.19 25.98
CA ASP A 243 -36.49 12.58 25.39
C ASP A 243 -36.23 13.13 23.98
N ALA A 244 -37.29 13.34 23.21
CA ALA A 244 -37.21 13.92 21.88
C ALA A 244 -36.65 15.36 21.92
N ALA A 245 -37.17 16.19 22.85
CA ALA A 245 -36.71 17.57 23.01
C ALA A 245 -35.22 17.65 23.42
N ALA A 246 -34.74 16.75 24.25
CA ALA A 246 -33.34 16.71 24.68
C ALA A 246 -32.38 16.27 23.59
N ALA A 247 -32.77 15.33 22.70
CA ALA A 247 -31.94 14.78 21.66
C ALA A 247 -31.95 15.57 20.32
N LEU A 248 -33.00 16.34 20.08
CA LEU A 248 -33.22 17.06 18.83
C LEU A 248 -32.07 18.01 18.43
N PRO A 249 -31.48 18.83 19.33
CA PRO A 249 -30.36 19.72 18.98
C PRO A 249 -29.15 18.95 18.47
N THR A 250 -28.84 17.81 19.12
CA THR A 250 -27.72 16.93 18.72
C THR A 250 -27.97 16.33 17.33
N ILE A 251 -29.19 15.87 17.05
CA ILE A 251 -29.54 15.31 15.74
C ILE A 251 -29.41 16.37 14.66
N LYS A 252 -29.85 17.62 14.90
CA LYS A 252 -29.74 18.72 13.94
C LYS A 252 -28.29 19.06 13.60
N ASP A 253 -27.42 19.10 14.59
CA ASP A 253 -25.99 19.32 14.35
C ASP A 253 -25.39 18.20 13.47
N LEU A 254 -25.74 16.94 13.77
CA LEU A 254 -25.32 15.80 12.93
C LEU A 254 -25.93 15.86 11.52
N VAL A 255 -27.15 16.34 11.31
CA VAL A 255 -27.72 16.57 9.98
C VAL A 255 -26.87 17.56 9.20
N GLY A 256 -26.47 18.67 9.80
CA GLY A 256 -25.58 19.64 9.17
C GLY A 256 -24.25 19.04 8.76
N GLN A 257 -23.66 18.20 9.62
CA GLN A 257 -22.40 17.51 9.33
C GLN A 257 -22.56 16.48 8.19
N VAL A 258 -23.63 15.68 8.19
CA VAL A 258 -23.91 14.69 7.13
C VAL A 258 -24.16 15.37 5.79
N LEU A 259 -24.94 16.45 5.76
CA LEU A 259 -25.19 17.21 4.52
C LEU A 259 -23.87 17.79 3.95
N LYS A 260 -23.00 18.33 4.79
CA LYS A 260 -21.67 18.79 4.38
C LYS A 260 -20.82 17.66 3.84
N PHE A 261 -20.82 16.51 4.50
CA PHE A 261 -20.11 15.32 4.02
C PHE A 261 -20.66 14.83 2.68
N ALA A 262 -21.97 14.68 2.56
CA ALA A 262 -22.63 14.23 1.34
C ALA A 262 -22.35 15.20 0.16
N PHE A 263 -22.33 16.51 0.42
CA PHE A 263 -21.95 17.50 -0.58
C PHE A 263 -20.48 17.36 -1.03
N ASN A 264 -19.56 17.06 -0.13
CA ASN A 264 -18.17 16.78 -0.49
C ASN A 264 -18.05 15.52 -1.38
N CYS A 265 -18.81 14.46 -1.08
CA CYS A 265 -18.88 13.27 -1.92
C CYS A 265 -19.48 13.57 -3.30
N HIS A 266 -20.56 14.39 -3.35
CA HIS A 266 -21.16 14.86 -4.58
C HIS A 266 -20.16 15.60 -5.48
N GLN A 267 -19.44 16.56 -4.92
CA GLN A 267 -18.42 17.32 -5.67
C GLN A 267 -17.33 16.40 -6.22
N PHE A 268 -16.89 15.44 -5.43
CA PHE A 268 -15.84 14.49 -5.82
C PHE A 268 -16.32 13.54 -6.93
N ALA A 269 -17.51 12.96 -6.78
CA ALA A 269 -18.06 12.01 -7.74
C ALA A 269 -18.49 12.69 -9.06
N GLY A 270 -18.84 14.00 -9.00
CA GLY A 270 -19.33 14.77 -10.14
C GLY A 270 -20.85 14.78 -10.26
N GLY A 271 -21.57 14.46 -9.18
CA GLY A 271 -23.03 14.52 -9.11
C GLY A 271 -23.62 13.52 -8.14
N PHE A 272 -24.89 13.73 -7.77
CA PHE A 272 -25.70 12.73 -7.07
C PHE A 272 -26.49 11.91 -8.08
N ASP A 273 -26.76 10.66 -7.75
CA ASP A 273 -27.82 9.89 -8.38
C ASP A 273 -29.20 10.32 -7.82
N SER A 274 -30.29 9.79 -8.40
CA SER A 274 -31.65 10.14 -8.01
C SER A 274 -31.95 9.85 -6.54
N GLU A 275 -31.43 8.76 -6.02
CA GLU A 275 -31.60 8.34 -4.62
C GLU A 275 -30.87 9.28 -3.65
N ALA A 276 -29.60 9.58 -3.93
CA ALA A 276 -28.81 10.52 -3.12
C ALA A 276 -29.44 11.93 -3.12
N ASN A 277 -29.99 12.38 -4.25
CA ASN A 277 -30.71 13.65 -4.33
C ASN A 277 -31.94 13.65 -3.42
N SER A 278 -32.74 12.57 -3.42
CA SER A 278 -33.93 12.47 -2.55
C SER A 278 -33.54 12.52 -1.08
N LEU A 279 -32.58 11.66 -0.68
CA LEU A 279 -32.08 11.62 0.71
C LEU A 279 -31.51 12.97 1.17
N PHE A 280 -30.81 13.67 0.29
CA PHE A 280 -30.26 14.99 0.59
C PHE A 280 -31.36 16.03 0.81
N ALA A 281 -32.40 16.03 -0.05
CA ALA A 281 -33.54 16.93 0.08
C ALA A 281 -34.35 16.65 1.36
N ASP A 282 -34.58 15.37 1.71
CA ASP A 282 -35.29 14.97 2.91
C ASP A 282 -34.57 15.45 4.19
N LEU A 283 -33.25 15.27 4.26
CA LEU A 283 -32.45 15.75 5.38
C LEU A 283 -32.38 17.28 5.44
N HIS A 284 -32.31 17.94 4.28
CA HIS A 284 -32.32 19.39 4.23
C HIS A 284 -33.64 19.97 4.73
N ALA A 285 -34.77 19.30 4.45
CA ALA A 285 -36.09 19.69 4.98
C ALA A 285 -36.15 19.64 6.51
N ILE A 286 -35.43 18.69 7.16
CA ILE A 286 -35.34 18.61 8.63
C ILE A 286 -34.71 19.88 9.22
N LEU A 287 -33.67 20.44 8.58
CA LEU A 287 -33.06 21.70 9.02
C LEU A 287 -33.99 22.92 8.77
N ALA A 288 -34.75 22.90 7.66
CA ALA A 288 -35.60 24.01 7.25
C ALA A 288 -36.92 24.08 8.04
N ALA A 289 -37.41 22.96 8.57
CA ALA A 289 -38.72 22.90 9.26
C ALA A 289 -38.75 23.68 10.58
N ASP A 290 -37.60 24.08 11.11
CA ASP A 290 -37.45 24.73 12.42
C ASP A 290 -36.72 26.09 12.34
N ALA A 291 -36.52 26.66 11.13
CA ALA A 291 -35.98 27.99 10.93
C ALA A 291 -37.12 29.02 10.75
#